data_f95ef595cedcbf091e2684e15287f0d9
#
_entry.id   f95ef595cedcbf091e2684e15287f0d9
#
_cell.length_a   1.000
_cell.length_b   1.000
_cell.length_c   1.000
_cell.angle_alpha   90.00
_cell.angle_beta   90.00
_cell.angle_gamma   90.00
#
_symmetry.space_group_name_H-M   'P 1'
#
loop_
_entity.id
_entity.type
_entity.pdbx_description
1 polymer ?
#
loop_
_entity_poly.entity_id
_entity_poly.type
_entity_poly.pdbx_seq_one_letter_code
_entity_poly.pdbx_strand_id
1 'polypeptide(L)'
;MDVLTPIQRHKVMASNRSKDTKPEILVRKFLWKRGFRYRMNNPRLPGHPDIVLRKYRTCIFVNGCFWHGHKGCKYFVMPKTNTVFWEKKIYRNRERDKEEQKKLAEMGWHVIVVWECELKPDKREKTLASLAFTLNHIFLQDHSVAYPHVEEENEFDIAAEPFEGK
;
A
#
# COMPACT_ATOMS: atom_id res chain seq x y z
N MET A 1 8.21 24.73 -23.80
CA MET A 1 7.13 25.73 -23.73
C MET A 1 6.11 25.25 -22.69
N ASP A 2 5.80 26.09 -21.76
CA ASP A 2 4.77 25.80 -20.78
C ASP A 2 3.41 26.00 -21.44
N VAL A 3 2.66 24.92 -21.61
CA VAL A 3 1.40 24.92 -22.39
C VAL A 3 0.26 25.66 -21.69
N LEU A 4 0.40 25.96 -20.38
CA LEU A 4 -0.64 26.59 -19.57
C LEU A 4 -0.29 28.03 -19.22
N THR A 5 -1.27 28.93 -19.36
CA THR A 5 -1.14 30.30 -18.84
C THR A 5 -1.08 30.30 -17.30
N PRO A 6 -0.54 31.36 -16.65
CA PRO A 6 -0.50 31.46 -15.19
C PRO A 6 -1.88 31.26 -14.52
N ILE A 7 -2.94 31.80 -15.15
CA ILE A 7 -4.33 31.67 -14.67
C ILE A 7 -4.82 30.24 -14.78
N GLN A 8 -4.57 29.57 -15.89
CA GLN A 8 -4.93 28.16 -16.09
C GLN A 8 -4.19 27.27 -15.11
N ARG A 9 -2.89 27.53 -14.90
CA ARG A 9 -2.08 26.82 -13.92
C ARG A 9 -2.62 26.97 -12.50
N HIS A 10 -2.96 28.20 -12.12
CA HIS A 10 -3.57 28.47 -10.81
C HIS A 10 -4.88 27.68 -10.62
N LYS A 11 -5.76 27.65 -11.64
CA LYS A 11 -7.00 26.87 -11.61
C LYS A 11 -6.75 25.35 -11.45
N VAL A 12 -5.80 24.81 -12.20
CA VAL A 12 -5.41 23.40 -12.10
C VAL A 12 -4.87 23.08 -10.70
N MET A 13 -3.99 23.93 -10.18
CA MET A 13 -3.44 23.74 -8.83
C MET A 13 -4.51 23.87 -7.74
N ALA A 14 -5.42 24.80 -7.87
CA ALA A 14 -6.53 25.01 -6.93
C ALA A 14 -7.57 23.86 -6.98
N SER A 15 -7.69 23.16 -8.12
CA SER A 15 -8.59 21.99 -8.26
C SER A 15 -8.02 20.70 -7.68
N ASN A 16 -6.75 20.68 -7.33
CA ASN A 16 -6.12 19.51 -6.73
C ASN A 16 -6.63 19.31 -5.30
N ARG A 17 -7.35 18.22 -5.10
CA ARG A 17 -7.88 17.85 -3.79
C ARG A 17 -6.81 17.15 -2.96
N SER A 18 -6.75 17.48 -1.67
CA SER A 18 -5.86 16.82 -0.72
C SER A 18 -6.42 15.51 -0.17
N LYS A 19 -7.72 15.26 -0.38
CA LYS A 19 -8.45 14.06 0.05
C LYS A 19 -9.61 13.79 -0.90
N ASP A 20 -10.15 12.58 -0.83
CA ASP A 20 -11.25 12.11 -1.69
C ASP A 20 -10.92 12.21 -3.18
N THR A 21 -9.68 11.89 -3.51
CA THR A 21 -9.23 11.82 -4.90
C THR A 21 -9.84 10.60 -5.60
N LYS A 22 -9.89 10.63 -6.93
CA LYS A 22 -10.41 9.50 -7.72
C LYS A 22 -9.70 8.17 -7.41
N PRO A 23 -8.35 8.12 -7.31
CA PRO A 23 -7.65 6.90 -6.90
C PRO A 23 -8.04 6.40 -5.51
N GLU A 24 -8.15 7.29 -4.53
CA GLU A 24 -8.59 6.92 -3.17
C GLU A 24 -9.98 6.31 -3.17
N ILE A 25 -10.94 6.95 -3.84
CA ILE A 25 -12.33 6.46 -3.94
C ILE A 25 -12.38 5.08 -4.61
N LEU A 26 -11.56 4.86 -5.62
CA LEU A 26 -11.47 3.58 -6.32
C LEU A 26 -11.00 2.45 -5.39
N VAL A 27 -9.94 2.69 -4.62
CA VAL A 27 -9.43 1.73 -3.63
C VAL A 27 -10.47 1.46 -2.55
N ARG A 28 -11.11 2.51 -2.03
CA ARG A 28 -12.17 2.40 -1.01
C ARG A 28 -13.33 1.54 -1.47
N LYS A 29 -13.86 1.79 -2.66
CA LYS A 29 -14.98 1.02 -3.24
C LYS A 29 -14.62 -0.45 -3.42
N PHE A 30 -13.42 -0.73 -3.91
CA PHE A 30 -12.92 -2.09 -4.05
C PHE A 30 -12.85 -2.81 -2.71
N LEU A 31 -12.23 -2.20 -1.71
CA LEU A 31 -12.09 -2.77 -0.37
C LEU A 31 -13.45 -3.03 0.28
N TRP A 32 -14.36 -2.08 0.18
CA TRP A 32 -15.73 -2.23 0.70
C TRP A 32 -16.47 -3.39 0.05
N LYS A 33 -16.41 -3.48 -1.27
CA LYS A 33 -17.01 -4.58 -2.04
C LYS A 33 -16.47 -5.95 -1.66
N ARG A 34 -15.19 -6.02 -1.29
CA ARG A 34 -14.52 -7.25 -0.83
C ARG A 34 -14.75 -7.57 0.66
N GLY A 35 -15.55 -6.77 1.34
CA GLY A 35 -15.88 -6.98 2.76
C GLY A 35 -14.91 -6.35 3.77
N PHE A 36 -13.89 -5.65 3.31
CA PHE A 36 -13.00 -4.91 4.21
C PHE A 36 -13.73 -3.69 4.80
N ARG A 37 -13.52 -3.46 6.08
CA ARG A 37 -14.07 -2.31 6.80
C ARG A 37 -12.94 -1.42 7.25
N TYR A 38 -13.07 -0.13 6.97
CA TYR A 38 -12.00 0.86 7.18
C TYR A 38 -12.56 2.18 7.70
N ARG A 39 -11.65 3.02 8.19
CA ARG A 39 -11.86 4.45 8.45
C ARG A 39 -11.02 5.27 7.51
N MET A 40 -11.48 6.48 7.19
CA MET A 40 -10.84 7.38 6.25
C MET A 40 -10.13 8.52 6.97
N ASN A 41 -9.02 8.99 6.38
CA ASN A 41 -8.34 10.24 6.73
C ASN A 41 -8.19 10.45 8.25
N ASN A 42 -7.63 9.47 8.95
CA ASN A 42 -7.49 9.55 10.40
C ASN A 42 -6.43 10.58 10.81
N PRO A 43 -6.83 11.72 11.43
CA PRO A 43 -5.90 12.79 11.80
C PRO A 43 -5.03 12.45 13.00
N ARG A 44 -5.35 11.40 13.75
CA ARG A 44 -4.62 10.98 14.96
C ARG A 44 -3.40 10.11 14.66
N LEU A 45 -3.29 9.62 13.43
CA LEU A 45 -2.15 8.81 13.01
C LEU A 45 -1.14 9.64 12.20
N PRO A 46 0.18 9.38 12.33
CA PRO A 46 1.18 10.03 11.53
C PRO A 46 0.88 9.95 10.03
N GLY A 47 1.03 11.04 9.31
CA GLY A 47 0.78 11.13 7.88
C GLY A 47 -0.68 11.16 7.45
N HIS A 48 -1.61 11.12 8.37
CA HIS A 48 -3.06 11.09 8.09
C HIS A 48 -3.41 10.05 7.01
N PRO A 49 -3.22 8.75 7.27
CA PRO A 49 -3.44 7.71 6.26
C PRO A 49 -4.82 7.82 5.61
N ASP A 50 -4.88 7.63 4.31
CA ASP A 50 -6.13 7.73 3.53
C ASP A 50 -7.15 6.68 3.95
N ILE A 51 -6.65 5.47 4.27
CA ILE A 51 -7.46 4.32 4.67
C ILE A 51 -6.81 3.63 5.87
N VAL A 52 -7.57 3.37 6.90
CA VAL A 52 -7.11 2.67 8.11
C VAL A 52 -7.97 1.44 8.37
N LEU A 53 -7.37 0.28 8.28
CA LEU A 53 -8.00 -1.01 8.56
C LEU A 53 -7.56 -1.51 9.94
N ARG A 54 -8.35 -1.24 10.98
CA ARG A 54 -8.01 -1.60 12.36
C ARG A 54 -7.86 -3.10 12.59
N LYS A 55 -8.77 -3.89 12.00
CA LYS A 55 -8.74 -5.35 12.08
C LYS A 55 -7.43 -5.94 11.54
N TYR A 56 -6.85 -5.30 10.54
CA TYR A 56 -5.62 -5.71 9.87
C TYR A 56 -4.39 -4.96 10.38
N ARG A 57 -4.54 -4.03 11.32
CA ARG A 57 -3.50 -3.08 11.77
C ARG A 57 -2.72 -2.49 10.61
N THR A 58 -3.42 -2.09 9.57
CA THR A 58 -2.82 -1.62 8.32
C THR A 58 -3.32 -0.22 7.98
N CYS A 59 -2.37 0.64 7.61
CA CYS A 59 -2.59 1.96 7.05
C CYS A 59 -2.25 1.94 5.56
N ILE A 60 -3.13 2.50 4.73
CA ILE A 60 -2.92 2.61 3.30
C ILE A 60 -2.84 4.07 2.91
N PHE A 61 -1.79 4.41 2.18
CA PHE A 61 -1.61 5.69 1.51
C PHE A 61 -1.81 5.50 0.01
N VAL A 62 -2.64 6.34 -0.59
CA VAL A 62 -2.87 6.37 -2.04
C VAL A 62 -2.16 7.60 -2.60
N ASN A 63 -0.94 7.41 -3.07
CA ASN A 63 -0.05 8.51 -3.43
C ASN A 63 -0.16 8.89 -4.90
N GLY A 64 -0.33 10.19 -5.17
CA GLY A 64 -0.15 10.77 -6.49
C GLY A 64 1.33 10.75 -6.90
N CYS A 65 1.61 10.30 -8.13
CA CYS A 65 3.00 10.09 -8.59
C CYS A 65 3.83 11.37 -8.60
N PHE A 66 3.24 12.50 -8.97
CA PHE A 66 3.92 13.78 -9.00
C PHE A 66 4.23 14.31 -7.59
N TRP A 67 3.22 14.37 -6.72
CA TRP A 67 3.33 15.02 -5.41
C TRP A 67 4.26 14.31 -4.44
N HIS A 68 4.34 12.99 -4.55
CA HIS A 68 5.18 12.13 -3.72
C HIS A 68 6.47 11.69 -4.43
N GLY A 69 6.72 12.20 -5.64
CA GLY A 69 7.94 11.97 -6.39
C GLY A 69 8.23 10.50 -6.68
N HIS A 70 7.28 9.82 -7.30
CA HIS A 70 7.40 8.39 -7.60
C HIS A 70 8.58 8.09 -8.53
N LYS A 71 9.61 7.46 -8.01
CA LYS A 71 10.85 7.17 -8.75
C LYS A 71 10.61 6.21 -9.91
N GLY A 72 11.22 6.48 -11.06
CA GLY A 72 11.13 5.63 -12.24
C GLY A 72 9.74 5.60 -12.90
N CYS A 73 8.84 6.50 -12.51
CA CYS A 73 7.49 6.56 -13.05
C CYS A 73 7.37 7.58 -14.18
N LYS A 74 6.79 7.17 -15.31
CA LYS A 74 6.56 8.06 -16.46
C LYS A 74 5.62 9.23 -16.16
N TYR A 75 4.80 9.13 -15.12
CA TYR A 75 3.89 10.19 -14.69
C TYR A 75 4.53 11.20 -13.72
N PHE A 76 5.74 10.91 -13.25
CA PHE A 76 6.54 11.86 -12.50
C PHE A 76 7.48 12.59 -13.43
N VAL A 77 7.08 13.77 -13.84
CA VAL A 77 7.89 14.66 -14.69
C VAL A 77 8.15 15.95 -13.96
N MET A 78 9.43 16.26 -13.73
CA MET A 78 9.83 17.51 -13.08
C MET A 78 9.48 18.71 -13.98
N PRO A 79 8.79 19.74 -13.45
CA PRO A 79 8.50 20.95 -14.23
C PRO A 79 9.77 21.66 -14.69
N LYS A 80 9.75 22.17 -15.92
CA LYS A 80 10.90 22.88 -16.50
C LYS A 80 11.07 24.31 -15.94
N THR A 81 10.02 24.86 -15.35
CA THR A 81 10.02 26.17 -14.68
C THR A 81 10.03 26.01 -13.18
N ASN A 82 10.74 26.91 -12.47
CA ASN A 82 10.92 26.84 -11.01
C ASN A 82 11.43 25.49 -10.50
N THR A 83 12.35 24.88 -11.22
CA THR A 83 12.91 23.54 -10.91
C THR A 83 13.41 23.43 -9.47
N VAL A 84 14.17 24.42 -9.01
CA VAL A 84 14.72 24.45 -7.64
C VAL A 84 13.61 24.41 -6.59
N PHE A 85 12.53 25.13 -6.80
CA PHE A 85 11.37 25.12 -5.90
C PHE A 85 10.72 23.72 -5.86
N TRP A 86 10.50 23.13 -7.02
CA TRP A 86 9.86 21.81 -7.13
C TRP A 86 10.74 20.70 -6.58
N GLU A 87 12.03 20.72 -6.84
CA GLU A 87 12.99 19.78 -6.27
C GLU A 87 12.95 19.79 -4.75
N LYS A 88 13.04 20.98 -4.13
CA LYS A 88 12.94 21.13 -2.68
C LYS A 88 11.60 20.64 -2.14
N LYS A 89 10.49 20.96 -2.82
CA LYS A 89 9.15 20.56 -2.39
C LYS A 89 8.96 19.05 -2.44
N ILE A 90 9.34 18.43 -3.55
CA ILE A 90 9.24 16.98 -3.72
C ILE A 90 10.18 16.27 -2.74
N TYR A 91 11.39 16.75 -2.55
CA TYR A 91 12.32 16.20 -1.56
C TYR A 91 11.72 16.22 -0.15
N ARG A 92 11.17 17.36 0.28
CA ARG A 92 10.51 17.48 1.59
C ARG A 92 9.33 16.53 1.73
N ASN A 93 8.52 16.38 0.70
CA ASN A 93 7.41 15.45 0.71
C ASN A 93 7.89 14.02 0.89
N ARG A 94 8.92 13.58 0.17
CA ARG A 94 9.52 12.25 0.29
C ARG A 94 10.07 11.98 1.68
N GLU A 95 10.81 12.95 2.25
CA GLU A 95 11.39 12.78 3.59
C GLU A 95 10.30 12.70 4.66
N ARG A 96 9.30 13.56 4.56
CA ARG A 96 8.12 13.51 5.44
C ARG A 96 7.40 12.17 5.34
N ASP A 97 7.14 11.69 4.12
CA ASP A 97 6.46 10.40 3.90
C ASP A 97 7.23 9.24 4.55
N LYS A 98 8.56 9.22 4.41
CA LYS A 98 9.39 8.19 5.05
C LYS A 98 9.32 8.26 6.57
N GLU A 99 9.38 9.46 7.13
CA GLU A 99 9.35 9.68 8.57
C GLU A 99 7.99 9.26 9.17
N GLU A 100 6.91 9.63 8.50
CA GLU A 100 5.55 9.28 8.90
C GLU A 100 5.31 7.77 8.83
N GLN A 101 5.76 7.12 7.75
CA GLN A 101 5.69 5.67 7.60
C GLN A 101 6.51 4.94 8.67
N LYS A 102 7.70 5.44 8.99
CA LYS A 102 8.53 4.90 10.06
C LYS A 102 7.83 4.99 11.42
N LYS A 103 7.26 6.14 11.75
CA LYS A 103 6.49 6.33 13.00
C LYS A 103 5.31 5.37 13.09
N LEU A 104 4.58 5.15 11.99
CA LEU A 104 3.49 4.18 11.95
C LEU A 104 3.99 2.75 12.20
N ALA A 105 5.10 2.36 11.57
CA ALA A 105 5.70 1.04 11.79
C ALA A 105 6.16 0.84 13.24
N GLU A 106 6.76 1.86 13.86
CA GLU A 106 7.15 1.86 15.28
C GLU A 106 5.93 1.74 16.22
N MET A 107 4.77 2.25 15.81
CA MET A 107 3.50 2.08 16.53
C MET A 107 2.84 0.71 16.30
N GLY A 108 3.45 -0.18 15.52
CA GLY A 108 2.95 -1.51 15.21
C GLY A 108 1.92 -1.56 14.08
N TRP A 109 1.87 -0.54 13.22
CA TRP A 109 1.05 -0.53 12.02
C TRP A 109 1.82 -1.05 10.82
N HIS A 110 1.17 -1.88 10.01
CA HIS A 110 1.63 -2.17 8.65
C HIS A 110 1.30 -0.98 7.75
N VAL A 111 2.20 -0.65 6.85
CA VAL A 111 2.05 0.48 5.93
C VAL A 111 2.07 -0.02 4.50
N ILE A 112 1.04 0.29 3.75
CA ILE A 112 0.96 -0.02 2.31
C ILE A 112 0.82 1.29 1.56
N VAL A 113 1.64 1.47 0.52
CA VAL A 113 1.56 2.60 -0.40
C VAL A 113 1.07 2.10 -1.75
N VAL A 114 -0.03 2.68 -2.21
CA VAL A 114 -0.59 2.42 -3.54
C VAL A 114 -0.38 3.66 -4.39
N TRP A 115 0.26 3.50 -5.55
CA TRP A 115 0.55 4.61 -6.44
C TRP A 115 -0.56 4.82 -7.47
N GLU A 116 -0.85 6.07 -7.78
CA GLU A 116 -1.86 6.44 -8.77
C GLU A 116 -1.65 5.75 -10.12
N CYS A 117 -0.39 5.60 -10.56
CA CYS A 117 -0.07 4.93 -11.84
C CYS A 117 -0.43 3.44 -11.84
N GLU A 118 -0.45 2.79 -10.69
CA GLU A 118 -0.83 1.39 -10.53
C GLU A 118 -2.34 1.18 -10.59
N LEU A 119 -3.12 2.25 -10.46
CA LEU A 119 -4.58 2.25 -10.54
C LEU A 119 -5.12 2.66 -11.92
N LYS A 120 -4.25 2.81 -12.92
CA LYS A 120 -4.65 3.00 -14.31
C LYS A 120 -5.33 1.73 -14.84
N PRO A 121 -6.23 1.85 -15.84
CA PRO A 121 -7.06 0.72 -16.31
C PRO A 121 -6.29 -0.55 -16.66
N ASP A 122 -5.08 -0.43 -17.19
CA ASP A 122 -4.20 -1.53 -17.58
C ASP A 122 -3.61 -2.33 -16.41
N LYS A 123 -3.48 -1.71 -15.23
CA LYS A 123 -2.86 -2.29 -14.03
C LYS A 123 -3.79 -2.47 -12.85
N ARG A 124 -4.92 -1.80 -12.87
CA ARG A 124 -5.86 -1.67 -11.76
C ARG A 124 -6.27 -2.99 -11.14
N GLU A 125 -6.72 -3.93 -11.94
CA GLU A 125 -7.20 -5.24 -11.44
C GLU A 125 -6.12 -5.99 -10.68
N LYS A 126 -4.92 -6.05 -11.27
CA LYS A 126 -3.77 -6.72 -10.66
C LYS A 126 -3.36 -6.05 -9.35
N THR A 127 -3.31 -4.73 -9.33
CA THR A 127 -2.94 -3.94 -8.14
C THR A 127 -3.95 -4.15 -7.01
N LEU A 128 -5.24 -4.06 -7.31
CA LEU A 128 -6.29 -4.24 -6.31
C LEU A 128 -6.38 -5.68 -5.80
N ALA A 129 -6.22 -6.67 -6.66
CA ALA A 129 -6.15 -8.07 -6.26
C ALA A 129 -4.93 -8.34 -5.35
N SER A 130 -3.77 -7.78 -5.69
CA SER A 130 -2.56 -7.86 -4.87
C SER A 130 -2.75 -7.19 -3.51
N LEU A 131 -3.43 -6.05 -3.45
CA LEU A 131 -3.74 -5.36 -2.21
C LEU A 131 -4.61 -6.23 -1.29
N ALA A 132 -5.68 -6.82 -1.81
CA ALA A 132 -6.56 -7.71 -1.04
C ALA A 132 -5.80 -8.95 -0.54
N PHE A 133 -4.96 -9.55 -1.38
CA PHE A 133 -4.11 -10.67 -1.00
C PHE A 133 -3.15 -10.30 0.13
N THR A 134 -2.48 -9.15 0.02
CA THR A 134 -1.53 -8.66 1.03
C THR A 134 -2.23 -8.43 2.37
N LEU A 135 -3.41 -7.82 2.38
CA LEU A 135 -4.19 -7.59 3.60
C LEU A 135 -4.56 -8.92 4.29
N ASN A 136 -5.03 -9.89 3.54
CA ASN A 136 -5.35 -11.22 4.09
C ASN A 136 -4.11 -11.93 4.62
N HIS A 137 -2.99 -11.80 3.93
CA HIS A 137 -1.72 -12.38 4.35
C HIS A 137 -1.22 -11.75 5.66
N ILE A 138 -1.26 -10.43 5.79
CA ILE A 138 -0.93 -9.72 7.03
C ILE A 138 -1.81 -10.22 8.18
N PHE A 139 -3.12 -10.33 7.95
CA PHE A 139 -4.04 -10.80 8.97
C PHE A 139 -3.71 -12.22 9.44
N LEU A 140 -3.42 -13.13 8.52
CA LEU A 140 -3.05 -14.50 8.85
C LEU A 140 -1.72 -14.58 9.60
N GLN A 141 -0.73 -13.77 9.24
CA GLN A 141 0.54 -13.71 9.95
C GLN A 141 0.38 -13.20 11.38
N ASP A 142 -0.37 -12.11 11.56
CA ASP A 142 -0.58 -11.50 12.88
C ASP A 142 -1.44 -12.37 13.81
N HIS A 143 -2.22 -13.28 13.25
CA HIS A 143 -3.12 -14.19 13.99
C HIS A 143 -2.73 -15.67 13.82
N SER A 144 -1.51 -15.96 13.36
CA SER A 144 -1.05 -17.34 13.23
C SER A 144 -0.98 -18.01 14.60
N VAL A 145 -1.65 -19.12 14.74
CA VAL A 145 -1.49 -20.02 15.89
C VAL A 145 -0.33 -20.95 15.57
N ALA A 146 0.70 -20.92 16.41
CA ALA A 146 1.75 -21.92 16.34
C ALA A 146 1.14 -23.26 16.72
N TYR A 147 0.92 -24.15 15.76
CA TYR A 147 0.63 -25.56 16.06
C TYR A 147 1.91 -26.18 16.59
N PRO A 148 1.84 -26.89 17.74
CA PRO A 148 2.99 -27.67 18.17
C PRO A 148 3.32 -28.67 17.05
N HIS A 149 4.58 -28.71 16.65
CA HIS A 149 5.06 -29.75 15.74
C HIS A 149 4.76 -31.08 16.40
N VAL A 150 3.83 -31.84 15.85
CA VAL A 150 3.72 -33.26 16.14
C VAL A 150 4.96 -33.82 15.49
N GLU A 151 5.95 -34.19 16.28
CA GLU A 151 7.03 -35.06 15.81
C GLU A 151 6.33 -36.31 15.31
N GLU A 152 6.29 -36.52 14.00
CA GLU A 152 5.92 -37.80 13.43
C GLU A 152 6.97 -38.80 13.92
N GLU A 153 6.67 -39.51 14.99
CA GLU A 153 7.38 -40.71 15.33
C GLU A 153 7.24 -41.67 14.13
N ASN A 154 8.29 -41.75 13.35
CA ASN A 154 8.43 -42.74 12.29
C ASN A 154 8.54 -44.15 12.93
N GLU A 155 7.46 -44.66 13.45
CA GLU A 155 7.30 -46.06 13.72
C GLU A 155 6.78 -46.78 12.46
N PHE A 156 7.65 -46.91 11.47
CA PHE A 156 7.54 -47.96 10.48
C PHE A 156 8.77 -48.86 10.56
N ASP A 157 8.98 -49.46 11.72
CA ASP A 157 9.69 -50.74 11.81
C ASP A 157 8.70 -51.87 11.54
N ILE A 158 8.35 -52.05 10.26
CA ILE A 158 7.76 -53.32 9.82
C ILE A 158 8.93 -54.29 9.71
N ALA A 159 9.14 -55.01 10.79
CA ALA A 159 9.98 -56.20 10.76
C ALA A 159 9.41 -57.19 9.73
N ALA A 160 10.07 -57.30 8.59
CA ALA A 160 9.80 -58.33 7.62
C ALA A 160 10.29 -59.65 8.21
N GLU A 161 9.38 -60.48 8.69
CA GLU A 161 9.70 -61.86 9.02
C GLU A 161 10.07 -62.63 7.75
N PRO A 162 11.16 -63.41 7.75
CA PRO A 162 11.52 -64.20 6.59
C PRO A 162 10.53 -65.36 6.43
N PHE A 163 9.97 -65.48 5.25
CA PHE A 163 9.11 -66.61 4.86
C PHE A 163 9.98 -67.85 4.67
N GLU A 164 9.97 -68.75 5.64
CA GLU A 164 10.54 -70.09 5.46
C GLU A 164 9.55 -70.97 4.69
N GLY A 165 9.86 -71.18 3.42
CA GLY A 165 9.16 -72.19 2.59
C GLY A 165 9.63 -73.61 2.89
N LYS A 166 8.69 -74.44 3.16
CA LYS A 166 8.84 -75.92 2.99
C LYS A 166 8.26 -76.33 1.66
#